data_f15482e40ba309621d2e65972f5031b2
#
_entry.id   f15482e40ba309621d2e65972f5031b2
#
_cell.length_a   1.000
_cell.length_b   1.000
_cell.length_c   1.000
_cell.angle_alpha   90.00
_cell.angle_beta   90.00
_cell.angle_gamma   90.00
#
_symmetry.space_group_name_H-M   'P 1'
#
loop_
_entity.id
_entity.type
_entity.pdbx_description
1 polymer ?
#
loop_
_entity_poly.entity_id
_entity_poly.type
_entity_poly.pdbx_seq_one_letter_code
_entity_poly.pdbx_strand_id
1 'polypeptide(L)'
;MDEGRFRRAVHRLNVFVKRGFLEEAGLLPRFRNGGLVIMSETTLQVDDDDRYSRLRLIPWWDQERLRQACVLVVGAGALGNEVLKNLALVGVGHLIVVDFDVVEPANLTRSVLFRAGDRGRPKVEVAAEATRELNPDLTVTAVYGNVLTSVGLGIFRDADVVIGCLDNREARLWVNRCCWKVSTPWIDGGIQELNGVVKVFTPPDSACYECGMTENDYRLINLRYSCPLLRQEDLTAGRVPTVPTIASLIGALQTQEALKLIHGLPVAGGEALVFNGTVSQSYRTRFQRREDCLSHETYAAPIELPLQAGRHTAADLFAEVRSHVGHGVLQLSLDRDLVVSLVCQRCGVQQRVLQPLPLVGMRRAVC
;
A
#
# COMPACT_ATOMS: atom_id res chain seq x y z
N MET A 1 -34.14 4.73 47.01
CA MET A 1 -34.74 4.34 45.76
C MET A 1 -35.07 5.62 45.01
N ASP A 2 -34.19 6.06 44.16
CA ASP A 2 -34.46 7.23 43.31
C ASP A 2 -33.80 6.99 41.96
N GLU A 3 -34.65 6.79 40.97
CA GLU A 3 -34.22 6.52 39.57
C GLU A 3 -33.83 7.84 38.91
N GLY A 4 -32.54 8.10 38.86
CA GLY A 4 -31.96 9.23 38.15
C GLY A 4 -32.13 9.09 36.64
N ARG A 5 -33.09 9.81 36.06
CA ARG A 5 -33.26 9.98 34.62
C ARG A 5 -32.04 10.70 34.02
N PHE A 6 -31.20 9.97 33.31
CA PHE A 6 -30.21 10.57 32.44
C PHE A 6 -30.94 11.26 31.26
N ARG A 7 -30.95 12.59 31.27
CA ARG A 7 -31.39 13.41 30.15
C ARG A 7 -30.27 13.38 29.09
N ARG A 8 -30.52 12.75 27.91
CA ARG A 8 -29.69 12.87 26.71
C ARG A 8 -29.64 14.36 26.30
N ALA A 9 -28.47 14.95 26.25
CA ALA A 9 -28.28 16.30 25.75
C ALA A 9 -28.30 16.24 24.21
N VAL A 10 -29.39 16.73 23.63
CA VAL A 10 -29.51 16.91 22.17
C VAL A 10 -28.86 18.24 21.80
N HIS A 11 -27.67 18.21 21.21
CA HIS A 11 -27.07 19.41 20.62
C HIS A 11 -27.70 19.69 19.27
N ARG A 12 -28.50 20.75 19.14
CA ARG A 12 -29.01 21.23 17.84
C ARG A 12 -27.91 22.04 17.15
N LEU A 13 -27.39 21.54 16.06
CA LEU A 13 -26.51 22.29 15.16
C LEU A 13 -27.35 22.86 14.01
N ASN A 14 -27.58 24.18 14.01
CA ASN A 14 -28.22 24.87 12.88
C ASN A 14 -27.15 25.24 11.85
N VAL A 15 -27.07 24.50 10.75
CA VAL A 15 -26.19 24.83 9.64
C VAL A 15 -26.98 25.61 8.58
N PHE A 16 -26.72 26.91 8.47
CA PHE A 16 -27.22 27.74 7.38
C PHE A 16 -26.25 27.72 6.21
N VAL A 17 -26.60 27.03 5.13
CA VAL A 17 -25.85 27.10 3.86
C VAL A 17 -26.60 28.01 2.92
N LYS A 18 -25.97 29.13 2.48
CA LYS A 18 -26.56 30.01 1.48
C LYS A 18 -26.66 29.26 0.13
N ARG A 19 -27.85 29.27 -0.46
CA ARG A 19 -28.20 28.60 -1.72
C ARG A 19 -27.20 28.84 -2.86
N GLY A 20 -26.64 30.08 -2.97
CA GLY A 20 -25.69 30.45 -4.01
C GLY A 20 -24.36 29.67 -3.98
N PHE A 21 -23.88 29.27 -2.82
CA PHE A 21 -22.61 28.56 -2.70
C PHE A 21 -22.64 27.12 -3.27
N LEU A 22 -23.78 26.43 -3.18
CA LEU A 22 -23.94 25.06 -3.69
C LEU A 22 -24.17 25.01 -5.19
N GLU A 23 -24.76 26.08 -5.77
CA GLU A 23 -24.94 26.20 -7.22
C GLU A 23 -23.62 26.54 -7.96
N GLU A 24 -22.76 27.34 -7.34
CA GLU A 24 -21.42 27.65 -7.87
C GLU A 24 -20.46 26.47 -7.77
N ALA A 25 -20.60 25.62 -6.75
CA ALA A 25 -19.80 24.42 -6.58
C ALA A 25 -20.23 23.24 -7.45
N GLY A 26 -21.31 23.36 -8.27
CA GLY A 26 -21.80 22.29 -9.14
C GLY A 26 -22.39 21.08 -8.42
N LEU A 27 -22.71 21.20 -7.13
CA LEU A 27 -23.18 20.11 -6.27
C LEU A 27 -24.71 19.88 -6.32
N LEU A 28 -25.45 20.72 -7.04
CA LEU A 28 -26.90 20.58 -7.25
C LEU A 28 -27.27 20.60 -8.74
N PRO A 29 -28.17 19.73 -9.21
CA PRO A 29 -28.71 19.81 -10.58
C PRO A 29 -29.55 21.07 -10.73
N ARG A 30 -29.42 21.78 -11.88
CA ARG A 30 -30.26 22.94 -12.24
C ARG A 30 -31.69 22.46 -12.49
N PHE A 31 -32.58 22.69 -11.54
CA PHE A 31 -34.02 22.49 -11.78
C PHE A 31 -34.61 23.74 -12.45
N ARG A 32 -35.10 23.58 -13.69
CA ARG A 32 -36.01 24.50 -14.33
C ARG A 32 -37.41 24.22 -13.78
N ASN A 33 -37.89 25.01 -12.89
CA ASN A 33 -39.26 25.35 -12.47
C ASN A 33 -39.31 25.59 -10.96
N GLY A 34 -39.83 26.74 -10.57
CA GLY A 34 -39.85 27.27 -9.22
C GLY A 34 -40.75 26.48 -8.23
N GLY A 35 -40.37 25.29 -7.90
CA GLY A 35 -40.94 24.50 -6.81
C GLY A 35 -40.30 24.89 -5.47
N LEU A 36 -41.13 25.22 -4.47
CA LEU A 36 -40.72 25.43 -3.09
C LEU A 36 -40.17 24.10 -2.55
N VAL A 37 -38.85 23.98 -2.40
CA VAL A 37 -38.25 22.85 -1.68
C VAL A 37 -38.40 23.14 -0.21
N ILE A 38 -39.34 22.47 0.43
CA ILE A 38 -39.42 22.41 1.89
C ILE A 38 -38.26 21.51 2.32
N MET A 39 -37.18 22.13 2.80
CA MET A 39 -36.09 21.38 3.44
C MET A 39 -36.63 20.87 4.78
N SER A 40 -36.85 19.56 4.89
CA SER A 40 -37.08 18.95 6.19
C SER A 40 -35.88 19.23 7.09
N GLU A 41 -36.12 19.72 8.29
CA GLU A 41 -35.09 19.82 9.31
C GLU A 41 -34.58 18.42 9.64
N THR A 42 -33.48 18.02 9.00
CA THR A 42 -32.80 16.77 9.36
C THR A 42 -31.98 17.07 10.62
N THR A 43 -32.52 16.68 11.77
CA THR A 43 -31.76 16.72 13.02
C THR A 43 -30.69 15.62 12.95
N LEU A 44 -29.43 16.01 12.75
CA LEU A 44 -28.31 15.08 12.82
C LEU A 44 -28.12 14.67 14.28
N GLN A 45 -28.46 13.41 14.58
CA GLN A 45 -28.16 12.81 15.88
C GLN A 45 -26.73 12.28 15.84
N VAL A 46 -25.85 12.86 16.63
CA VAL A 46 -24.50 12.36 16.88
C VAL A 46 -24.58 11.41 18.07
N ASP A 47 -24.24 10.15 17.86
CA ASP A 47 -24.07 9.20 18.95
C ASP A 47 -22.64 9.34 19.46
N ASP A 48 -22.48 9.89 20.68
CA ASP A 48 -21.18 10.13 21.27
C ASP A 48 -20.46 8.82 21.66
N ASP A 49 -21.16 7.70 21.73
CA ASP A 49 -20.60 6.37 21.97
C ASP A 49 -20.06 5.69 20.70
N ASP A 50 -20.43 6.17 19.50
CA ASP A 50 -19.88 5.68 18.22
C ASP A 50 -18.64 6.50 17.80
N ARG A 51 -17.46 5.87 17.77
CA ARG A 51 -16.20 6.52 17.37
C ARG A 51 -16.23 7.14 15.98
N TYR A 52 -17.10 6.65 15.08
CA TYR A 52 -17.24 7.12 13.70
C TYR A 52 -18.39 8.11 13.52
N SER A 53 -19.12 8.47 14.57
CA SER A 53 -20.32 9.30 14.50
C SER A 53 -20.09 10.61 13.75
N ARG A 54 -18.95 11.28 13.96
CA ARG A 54 -18.59 12.51 13.27
C ARG A 54 -18.24 12.30 11.80
N LEU A 55 -17.63 11.17 11.45
CA LEU A 55 -17.31 10.83 10.06
C LEU A 55 -18.58 10.58 9.26
N ARG A 56 -19.61 9.98 9.87
CA ARG A 56 -20.92 9.74 9.23
C ARG A 56 -21.68 11.02 8.90
N LEU A 57 -21.25 12.18 9.41
CA LEU A 57 -21.79 13.48 9.01
C LEU A 57 -21.31 13.95 7.64
N ILE A 58 -20.25 13.33 7.10
CA ILE A 58 -19.74 13.62 5.75
C ILE A 58 -20.66 12.94 4.73
N PRO A 59 -21.29 13.68 3.79
CA PRO A 59 -22.37 13.14 2.95
C PRO A 59 -22.00 11.93 2.09
N TRP A 60 -20.75 11.79 1.71
CA TRP A 60 -20.25 10.70 0.87
C TRP A 60 -19.57 9.59 1.67
N TRP A 61 -19.47 9.72 3.00
CA TRP A 61 -18.79 8.77 3.85
C TRP A 61 -19.63 7.51 4.08
N ASP A 62 -19.06 6.37 3.75
CA ASP A 62 -19.66 5.05 3.97
C ASP A 62 -18.74 4.22 4.88
N GLN A 63 -19.08 4.15 6.18
CA GLN A 63 -18.30 3.41 7.16
C GLN A 63 -18.33 1.91 6.91
N GLU A 64 -19.41 1.39 6.32
CA GLU A 64 -19.52 -0.04 6.04
C GLU A 64 -18.56 -0.47 4.91
N ARG A 65 -18.41 0.35 3.88
CA ARG A 65 -17.38 0.12 2.84
C ARG A 65 -15.98 0.07 3.44
N LEU A 66 -15.65 0.99 4.35
CA LEU A 66 -14.35 0.97 5.03
C LEU A 66 -14.18 -0.28 5.89
N ARG A 67 -15.22 -0.70 6.60
CA ARG A 67 -15.18 -1.91 7.44
C ARG A 67 -14.97 -3.18 6.63
N GLN A 68 -15.44 -3.22 5.40
CA GLN A 68 -15.27 -4.35 4.47
C GLN A 68 -13.96 -4.27 3.69
N ALA A 69 -13.35 -3.09 3.60
CA ALA A 69 -12.16 -2.88 2.77
C ALA A 69 -10.93 -3.59 3.33
N CYS A 70 -10.13 -4.12 2.40
CA CYS A 70 -8.81 -4.69 2.63
C CYS A 70 -7.74 -3.80 2.00
N VAL A 71 -6.80 -3.31 2.80
CA VAL A 71 -5.69 -2.46 2.31
C VAL A 71 -4.35 -3.14 2.58
N LEU A 72 -3.56 -3.32 1.51
CA LEU A 72 -2.19 -3.80 1.60
C LEU A 72 -1.23 -2.61 1.75
N VAL A 73 -0.53 -2.54 2.87
CA VAL A 73 0.52 -1.54 3.14
C VAL A 73 1.89 -2.19 3.01
N VAL A 74 2.68 -1.74 2.03
CA VAL A 74 4.02 -2.27 1.77
C VAL A 74 5.07 -1.31 2.30
N GLY A 75 5.74 -1.70 3.37
CA GLY A 75 6.67 -0.89 4.15
C GLY A 75 6.06 -0.36 5.44
N ALA A 76 6.69 -0.68 6.60
CA ALA A 76 6.32 -0.21 7.93
C ALA A 76 7.31 0.83 8.49
N GLY A 77 7.98 1.59 7.60
CA GLY A 77 8.85 2.71 7.95
C GLY A 77 8.06 3.97 8.34
N ALA A 78 8.67 5.15 8.18
CA ALA A 78 8.06 6.43 8.54
C ALA A 78 6.69 6.66 7.89
N LEU A 79 6.59 6.46 6.56
CA LEU A 79 5.32 6.58 5.83
C LEU A 79 4.31 5.52 6.25
N GLY A 80 4.74 4.24 6.33
CA GLY A 80 3.85 3.14 6.69
C GLY A 80 3.24 3.31 8.08
N ASN A 81 3.99 3.83 9.04
CA ASN A 81 3.49 4.17 10.37
C ASN A 81 2.35 5.20 10.32
N GLU A 82 2.50 6.27 9.54
CA GLU A 82 1.49 7.31 9.39
C GLU A 82 0.25 6.80 8.63
N VAL A 83 0.45 6.01 7.59
CA VAL A 83 -0.63 5.38 6.83
C VAL A 83 -1.43 4.42 7.70
N LEU A 84 -0.77 3.49 8.41
CA LEU A 84 -1.42 2.53 9.30
C LEU A 84 -2.21 3.22 10.41
N LYS A 85 -1.64 4.24 11.05
CA LYS A 85 -2.33 5.06 12.04
C LYS A 85 -3.61 5.68 11.45
N ASN A 86 -3.51 6.31 10.28
CA ASN A 86 -4.66 6.99 9.67
C ASN A 86 -5.75 5.99 9.24
N LEU A 87 -5.38 4.86 8.64
CA LEU A 87 -6.32 3.80 8.25
C LEU A 87 -7.02 3.18 9.47
N ALA A 88 -6.29 3.00 10.58
CA ALA A 88 -6.87 2.53 11.83
C ALA A 88 -7.90 3.50 12.40
N LEU A 89 -7.59 4.79 12.43
CA LEU A 89 -8.49 5.83 12.98
C LEU A 89 -9.79 5.96 12.18
N VAL A 90 -9.75 5.73 10.87
CA VAL A 90 -10.96 5.77 10.01
C VAL A 90 -11.70 4.43 9.94
N GLY A 91 -11.13 3.35 10.48
CA GLY A 91 -11.80 2.05 10.61
C GLY A 91 -11.82 1.22 9.34
N VAL A 92 -10.71 1.13 8.62
CA VAL A 92 -10.54 0.15 7.52
C VAL A 92 -10.50 -1.25 8.13
N GLY A 93 -11.38 -2.15 7.68
CA GLY A 93 -11.61 -3.43 8.36
C GLY A 93 -10.44 -4.40 8.35
N HIS A 94 -9.69 -4.49 7.26
CA HIS A 94 -8.53 -5.37 7.18
C HIS A 94 -7.30 -4.64 6.64
N LEU A 95 -6.22 -4.67 7.40
CA LEU A 95 -4.91 -4.15 7.01
C LEU A 95 -3.92 -5.30 6.90
N ILE A 96 -3.26 -5.41 5.75
CA ILE A 96 -2.13 -6.34 5.56
C ILE A 96 -0.88 -5.48 5.51
N VAL A 97 0.07 -5.69 6.41
CA VAL A 97 1.32 -4.93 6.45
C VAL A 97 2.52 -5.83 6.17
N VAL A 98 3.37 -5.42 5.23
CA VAL A 98 4.55 -6.19 4.79
C VAL A 98 5.80 -5.36 5.00
N ASP A 99 6.77 -5.89 5.75
CA ASP A 99 8.11 -5.31 5.91
C ASP A 99 9.07 -6.42 6.38
N PHE A 100 10.35 -6.33 6.06
CA PHE A 100 11.35 -7.31 6.46
C PHE A 100 12.37 -6.78 7.48
N ASP A 101 12.24 -5.51 7.87
CA ASP A 101 13.16 -4.85 8.81
C ASP A 101 12.74 -5.05 10.26
N VAL A 102 13.69 -4.76 11.14
CA VAL A 102 13.49 -4.64 12.59
C VAL A 102 13.49 -3.17 13.01
N VAL A 103 12.91 -2.90 14.19
CA VAL A 103 12.91 -1.58 14.78
C VAL A 103 14.32 -1.23 15.25
N GLU A 104 14.82 -0.09 14.78
CA GLU A 104 16.10 0.50 15.16
C GLU A 104 15.89 1.84 15.89
N PRO A 105 16.82 2.27 16.77
CA PRO A 105 16.72 3.56 17.45
C PRO A 105 16.57 4.75 16.51
N ALA A 106 17.21 4.69 15.33
CA ALA A 106 17.10 5.73 14.30
C ALA A 106 15.69 5.87 13.70
N ASN A 107 14.81 4.85 13.85
CA ASN A 107 13.44 4.92 13.39
C ASN A 107 12.55 5.76 14.30
N LEU A 108 12.86 5.83 15.60
CA LEU A 108 12.01 6.44 16.63
C LEU A 108 11.75 7.93 16.42
N THR A 109 12.59 8.62 15.66
CA THR A 109 12.42 10.05 15.35
C THR A 109 11.28 10.32 14.36
N ARG A 110 10.79 9.28 13.65
CA ARG A 110 9.83 9.44 12.55
C ARG A 110 8.81 8.30 12.40
N SER A 111 8.72 7.41 13.38
CA SER A 111 7.80 6.24 13.34
C SER A 111 6.91 6.28 14.57
N VAL A 112 5.69 6.80 14.40
CA VAL A 112 4.75 7.10 15.50
C VAL A 112 4.24 5.87 16.27
N LEU A 113 4.25 4.70 15.63
CA LEU A 113 3.78 3.44 16.22
C LEU A 113 4.87 2.72 17.05
N PHE A 114 6.15 3.13 16.96
CA PHE A 114 7.25 2.44 17.63
C PHE A 114 7.64 3.12 18.95
N ARG A 115 8.16 2.34 19.88
CA ARG A 115 8.66 2.78 21.18
C ARG A 115 10.12 2.30 21.38
N ALA A 116 10.82 2.88 22.33
CA ALA A 116 12.21 2.51 22.64
C ALA A 116 12.37 1.03 23.04
N GLY A 117 11.34 0.46 23.68
CA GLY A 117 11.30 -0.96 24.08
C GLY A 117 11.16 -1.94 22.91
N ASP A 118 10.82 -1.47 21.71
CA ASP A 118 10.60 -2.33 20.54
C ASP A 118 11.87 -2.64 19.75
N ARG A 119 13.02 -2.12 20.19
CA ARG A 119 14.29 -2.31 19.51
C ARG A 119 14.56 -3.79 19.22
N GLY A 120 14.85 -4.11 17.94
CA GLY A 120 15.17 -5.45 17.45
C GLY A 120 13.95 -6.31 17.13
N ARG A 121 12.73 -5.88 17.46
CA ARG A 121 11.50 -6.59 17.05
C ARG A 121 11.18 -6.32 15.57
N PRO A 122 10.55 -7.25 14.86
CA PRO A 122 10.07 -7.00 13.51
C PRO A 122 9.14 -5.78 13.44
N LYS A 123 9.39 -4.86 12.49
CA LYS A 123 8.59 -3.63 12.34
C LYS A 123 7.11 -3.94 12.13
N VAL A 124 6.79 -4.97 11.35
CA VAL A 124 5.39 -5.36 11.06
C VAL A 124 4.63 -5.84 12.29
N GLU A 125 5.29 -6.54 13.21
CA GLU A 125 4.66 -7.04 14.43
C GLU A 125 4.31 -5.88 15.37
N VAL A 126 5.30 -4.99 15.60
CA VAL A 126 5.11 -3.81 16.44
C VAL A 126 4.06 -2.87 15.84
N ALA A 127 4.13 -2.63 14.51
CA ALA A 127 3.13 -1.80 13.83
C ALA A 127 1.74 -2.41 13.94
N ALA A 128 1.59 -3.73 13.75
CA ALA A 128 0.30 -4.40 13.85
C ALA A 128 -0.28 -4.35 15.27
N GLU A 129 0.53 -4.55 16.30
CA GLU A 129 0.11 -4.42 17.71
C GLU A 129 -0.39 -3.01 17.99
N ALA A 130 0.43 -1.99 17.70
CA ALA A 130 0.07 -0.60 17.93
C ALA A 130 -1.16 -0.16 17.10
N THR A 131 -1.34 -0.69 15.90
CA THR A 131 -2.52 -0.41 15.07
C THR A 131 -3.79 -0.98 15.67
N ARG A 132 -3.75 -2.21 16.25
CA ARG A 132 -4.88 -2.82 16.98
C ARG A 132 -5.20 -2.07 18.28
N GLU A 133 -4.18 -1.53 18.96
CA GLU A 133 -4.41 -0.68 20.15
C GLU A 133 -5.16 0.61 19.79
N LEU A 134 -4.86 1.21 18.62
CA LEU A 134 -5.59 2.39 18.14
C LEU A 134 -7.05 2.05 17.81
N ASN A 135 -7.30 0.88 17.25
CA ASN A 135 -8.64 0.44 16.89
C ASN A 135 -8.76 -1.09 16.97
N PRO A 136 -9.35 -1.62 18.06
CA PRO A 136 -9.49 -3.06 18.28
C PRO A 136 -10.43 -3.78 17.31
N ASP A 137 -11.27 -3.04 16.58
CA ASP A 137 -12.23 -3.62 15.63
C ASP A 137 -11.57 -4.05 14.31
N LEU A 138 -10.29 -3.71 14.11
CA LEU A 138 -9.56 -4.02 12.89
C LEU A 138 -8.93 -5.41 12.91
N THR A 139 -8.93 -6.05 11.76
CA THR A 139 -8.04 -7.17 11.50
C THR A 139 -6.72 -6.65 10.94
N VAL A 140 -5.60 -7.01 11.56
CA VAL A 140 -4.27 -6.63 11.04
C VAL A 140 -3.43 -7.88 10.85
N THR A 141 -3.03 -8.14 9.59
CA THR A 141 -2.15 -9.26 9.23
C THR A 141 -0.73 -8.73 9.02
N ALA A 142 0.19 -9.16 9.88
CA ALA A 142 1.61 -8.83 9.77
C ALA A 142 2.34 -9.89 8.93
N VAL A 143 3.03 -9.47 7.88
CA VAL A 143 3.85 -10.33 7.03
C VAL A 143 5.32 -9.89 7.18
N TYR A 144 6.06 -10.59 8.03
CA TYR A 144 7.50 -10.36 8.16
C TYR A 144 8.23 -11.01 6.99
N GLY A 145 8.56 -10.20 5.98
CA GLY A 145 9.19 -10.69 4.76
C GLY A 145 9.36 -9.61 3.69
N ASN A 146 10.13 -9.97 2.68
CA ASN A 146 10.35 -9.10 1.53
C ASN A 146 9.19 -9.22 0.54
N VAL A 147 8.57 -8.11 0.16
CA VAL A 147 7.46 -8.08 -0.80
C VAL A 147 7.78 -8.78 -2.12
N LEU A 148 9.05 -8.80 -2.51
CA LEU A 148 9.52 -9.44 -3.74
C LEU A 148 9.45 -10.98 -3.70
N THR A 149 9.48 -11.60 -2.51
CA THR A 149 9.65 -13.04 -2.37
C THR A 149 8.69 -13.70 -1.40
N SER A 150 8.08 -12.92 -0.51
CA SER A 150 7.24 -13.43 0.57
C SER A 150 5.75 -13.17 0.36
N VAL A 151 5.38 -12.42 -0.70
CA VAL A 151 4.00 -12.02 -0.99
C VAL A 151 3.61 -12.50 -2.38
N GLY A 152 2.58 -13.33 -2.47
CA GLY A 152 2.02 -13.82 -3.73
C GLY A 152 0.99 -12.85 -4.33
N LEU A 153 0.66 -13.03 -5.62
CA LEU A 153 -0.31 -12.20 -6.34
C LEU A 153 -1.71 -12.20 -5.71
N GLY A 154 -2.10 -13.27 -5.02
CA GLY A 154 -3.41 -13.35 -4.35
C GLY A 154 -3.61 -12.23 -3.34
N ILE A 155 -2.59 -11.86 -2.57
CA ILE A 155 -2.68 -10.75 -1.60
C ILE A 155 -2.91 -9.40 -2.31
N PHE A 156 -2.29 -9.19 -3.47
CA PHE A 156 -2.52 -7.99 -4.28
C PHE A 156 -3.92 -7.97 -4.88
N ARG A 157 -4.42 -9.14 -5.36
CA ARG A 157 -5.76 -9.29 -5.93
C ARG A 157 -6.86 -9.04 -4.90
N ASP A 158 -6.66 -9.53 -3.69
CA ASP A 158 -7.67 -9.49 -2.63
C ASP A 158 -7.68 -8.14 -1.88
N ALA A 159 -6.73 -7.25 -2.18
CA ALA A 159 -6.70 -5.90 -1.66
C ALA A 159 -7.51 -4.93 -2.54
N ASP A 160 -8.34 -4.09 -1.91
CA ASP A 160 -9.04 -3.00 -2.62
C ASP A 160 -8.09 -1.89 -3.05
N VAL A 161 -7.04 -1.67 -2.28
CA VAL A 161 -5.98 -0.68 -2.55
C VAL A 161 -4.66 -1.16 -1.99
N VAL A 162 -3.58 -0.93 -2.74
CA VAL A 162 -2.21 -1.12 -2.27
C VAL A 162 -1.57 0.24 -1.98
N ILE A 163 -0.92 0.39 -0.83
CA ILE A 163 -0.19 1.61 -0.47
C ILE A 163 1.30 1.29 -0.33
N GLY A 164 2.11 1.86 -1.22
CA GLY A 164 3.56 1.73 -1.21
C GLY A 164 4.21 2.78 -0.31
N CYS A 165 4.88 2.32 0.75
CA CYS A 165 5.65 3.13 1.69
C CYS A 165 7.13 2.72 1.64
N LEU A 166 7.65 2.65 0.40
CA LEU A 166 8.90 2.01 0.05
C LEU A 166 10.04 3.02 -0.09
N ASP A 167 11.27 2.56 0.13
CA ASP A 167 12.49 3.35 0.01
C ASP A 167 13.36 2.98 -1.21
N ASN A 168 12.98 1.97 -1.98
CA ASN A 168 13.76 1.50 -3.13
C ASN A 168 12.91 1.31 -4.40
N ARG A 169 13.56 1.48 -5.56
CA ARG A 169 12.93 1.43 -6.88
C ARG A 169 12.50 0.02 -7.30
N GLU A 170 13.25 -0.97 -6.89
CA GLU A 170 12.97 -2.37 -7.26
C GLU A 170 11.65 -2.85 -6.66
N ALA A 171 11.45 -2.60 -5.36
CA ALA A 171 10.21 -2.96 -4.69
C ALA A 171 9.01 -2.19 -5.27
N ARG A 172 9.19 -0.90 -5.64
CA ARG A 172 8.14 -0.13 -6.33
C ARG A 172 7.78 -0.73 -7.68
N LEU A 173 8.78 -1.09 -8.48
CA LEU A 173 8.56 -1.74 -9.78
C LEU A 173 7.82 -3.07 -9.62
N TRP A 174 8.21 -3.87 -8.64
CA TRP A 174 7.56 -5.14 -8.33
C TRP A 174 6.10 -4.96 -7.92
N VAL A 175 5.82 -4.08 -6.96
CA VAL A 175 4.45 -3.75 -6.54
C VAL A 175 3.63 -3.26 -7.73
N ASN A 176 4.19 -2.37 -8.56
CA ASN A 176 3.53 -1.88 -9.76
C ASN A 176 3.13 -3.04 -10.69
N ARG A 177 4.06 -3.95 -11.00
CA ARG A 177 3.79 -5.10 -11.88
C ARG A 177 2.74 -6.04 -11.28
N CYS A 178 2.81 -6.32 -9.98
CA CYS A 178 1.79 -7.13 -9.29
C CYS A 178 0.42 -6.49 -9.37
N CYS A 179 0.30 -5.19 -9.07
CA CYS A 179 -0.95 -4.45 -9.12
C CYS A 179 -1.55 -4.42 -10.53
N TRP A 180 -0.71 -4.24 -11.57
CA TRP A 180 -1.19 -4.30 -12.97
C TRP A 180 -1.71 -5.67 -13.35
N LYS A 181 -0.97 -6.74 -13.02
CA LYS A 181 -1.38 -8.12 -13.32
C LYS A 181 -2.76 -8.47 -12.79
N VAL A 182 -3.15 -7.93 -11.65
CA VAL A 182 -4.44 -8.22 -10.98
C VAL A 182 -5.41 -7.04 -10.97
N SER A 183 -5.09 -5.96 -11.68
CA SER A 183 -5.93 -4.76 -11.82
C SER A 183 -6.27 -4.06 -10.50
N THR A 184 -5.40 -4.15 -9.50
CA THR A 184 -5.58 -3.48 -8.20
C THR A 184 -4.97 -2.08 -8.23
N PRO A 185 -5.70 -1.01 -7.84
CA PRO A 185 -5.14 0.34 -7.76
C PRO A 185 -4.08 0.43 -6.66
N TRP A 186 -3.07 1.27 -6.90
CA TRP A 186 -2.05 1.49 -5.89
C TRP A 186 -1.55 2.92 -5.81
N ILE A 187 -1.06 3.29 -4.64
CA ILE A 187 -0.62 4.64 -4.29
C ILE A 187 0.81 4.55 -3.78
N ASP A 188 1.75 5.18 -4.49
CA ASP A 188 3.17 5.25 -4.09
C ASP A 188 3.47 6.54 -3.34
N GLY A 189 4.10 6.44 -2.19
CA GLY A 189 4.64 7.57 -1.43
C GLY A 189 6.16 7.61 -1.50
N GLY A 190 6.70 8.81 -1.62
CA GLY A 190 8.14 9.06 -1.51
C GLY A 190 8.41 10.31 -0.70
N ILE A 191 9.43 10.25 0.17
CA ILE A 191 9.83 11.39 1.03
C ILE A 191 11.34 11.55 1.03
N GLN A 192 11.78 12.79 1.06
CA GLN A 192 13.20 13.15 1.20
C GLN A 192 13.31 14.50 1.87
N GLU A 193 14.04 14.58 2.97
CA GLU A 193 14.20 15.81 3.76
C GLU A 193 12.83 16.40 4.16
N LEU A 194 12.47 17.56 3.61
CA LEU A 194 11.18 18.25 3.77
C LEU A 194 10.25 18.03 2.56
N ASN A 195 10.69 17.31 1.54
CA ASN A 195 9.97 17.14 0.28
C ASN A 195 9.28 15.78 0.23
N GLY A 196 8.19 15.71 -0.54
CA GLY A 196 7.49 14.46 -0.73
C GLY A 196 6.67 14.38 -2.01
N VAL A 197 6.26 13.18 -2.35
CA VAL A 197 5.45 12.91 -3.53
C VAL A 197 4.45 11.79 -3.24
N VAL A 198 3.24 11.96 -3.74
CA VAL A 198 2.21 10.92 -3.79
C VAL A 198 1.85 10.68 -5.25
N LYS A 199 1.88 9.43 -5.67
CA LYS A 199 1.52 9.00 -7.04
C LYS A 199 0.37 8.03 -6.95
N VAL A 200 -0.62 8.19 -7.80
CA VAL A 200 -1.79 7.32 -7.87
C VAL A 200 -1.78 6.58 -9.20
N PHE A 201 -1.96 5.27 -9.14
CA PHE A 201 -1.98 4.41 -10.31
C PHE A 201 -3.24 3.55 -10.30
N THR A 202 -4.00 3.62 -11.39
CA THR A 202 -5.28 2.94 -11.55
C THR A 202 -5.24 2.06 -12.81
N PRO A 203 -4.84 0.78 -12.67
CA PRO A 203 -4.91 -0.17 -13.78
C PRO A 203 -6.35 -0.33 -14.30
N PRO A 204 -6.57 -0.62 -15.58
CA PRO A 204 -5.56 -0.74 -16.64
C PRO A 204 -5.28 0.56 -17.41
N ASP A 205 -6.01 1.64 -17.14
CA ASP A 205 -6.12 2.77 -18.06
C ASP A 205 -5.10 3.89 -17.82
N SER A 206 -4.57 4.03 -16.59
CA SER A 206 -3.61 5.09 -16.29
C SER A 206 -2.18 4.76 -16.77
N ALA A 207 -1.31 5.77 -16.83
CA ALA A 207 0.13 5.51 -16.81
C ALA A 207 0.51 4.79 -15.52
N CYS A 208 1.53 3.94 -15.55
CA CYS A 208 2.03 3.20 -14.40
C CYS A 208 3.35 3.77 -13.87
N TYR A 209 3.86 3.22 -12.77
CA TYR A 209 5.16 3.61 -12.21
C TYR A 209 6.30 3.41 -13.23
N GLU A 210 6.30 2.28 -13.96
CA GLU A 210 7.33 1.95 -14.95
C GLU A 210 7.27 2.86 -16.19
N CYS A 211 6.12 3.48 -16.51
CA CYS A 211 6.04 4.48 -17.55
C CYS A 211 6.93 5.71 -17.30
N GLY A 212 7.15 6.04 -16.02
CA GLY A 212 8.03 7.15 -15.61
C GLY A 212 9.48 6.76 -15.38
N MET A 213 9.85 5.48 -15.58
CA MET A 213 11.22 5.01 -15.37
C MET A 213 12.10 5.29 -16.59
N THR A 214 13.36 5.64 -16.30
CA THR A 214 14.42 5.86 -17.29
C THR A 214 15.37 4.66 -17.36
N GLU A 215 16.20 4.60 -18.40
CA GLU A 215 17.28 3.59 -18.50
C GLU A 215 18.20 3.62 -17.27
N ASN A 216 18.44 4.78 -16.70
CA ASN A 216 19.26 4.92 -15.50
C ASN A 216 18.60 4.25 -14.28
N ASP A 217 17.28 4.29 -14.17
CA ASP A 217 16.56 3.60 -13.08
C ASP A 217 16.75 2.08 -13.18
N TYR A 218 16.63 1.51 -14.38
CA TYR A 218 16.91 0.09 -14.62
C TYR A 218 18.38 -0.27 -14.37
N ARG A 219 19.30 0.59 -14.79
CA ARG A 219 20.73 0.40 -14.51
C ARG A 219 21.01 0.35 -13.02
N LEU A 220 20.41 1.22 -12.22
CA LEU A 220 20.56 1.25 -10.77
C LEU A 220 19.97 -0.01 -10.09
N ILE A 221 18.85 -0.53 -10.59
CA ILE A 221 18.27 -1.79 -10.12
C ILE A 221 19.23 -2.95 -10.45
N ASN A 222 19.73 -3.02 -11.69
CA ASN A 222 20.60 -4.09 -12.14
C ASN A 222 21.99 -4.09 -11.48
N LEU A 223 22.53 -2.92 -11.13
CA LEU A 223 23.80 -2.82 -10.42
C LEU A 223 23.78 -3.51 -9.06
N ARG A 224 22.61 -3.56 -8.37
CA ARG A 224 22.47 -4.31 -7.12
C ARG A 224 22.69 -5.83 -7.30
N TYR A 225 22.40 -6.37 -8.48
CA TYR A 225 22.54 -7.81 -8.78
C TYR A 225 23.87 -8.16 -9.47
N SER A 226 24.52 -7.21 -10.15
CA SER A 226 25.65 -7.48 -11.01
C SER A 226 27.01 -7.42 -10.33
N CYS A 227 27.12 -6.88 -9.14
CA CYS A 227 28.41 -6.65 -8.50
C CYS A 227 28.41 -6.98 -7.00
N PRO A 228 29.06 -8.09 -6.58
CA PRO A 228 29.31 -8.35 -5.17
C PRO A 228 30.31 -7.37 -4.53
N LEU A 229 30.85 -6.44 -5.32
CA LEU A 229 31.84 -5.43 -4.93
C LEU A 229 31.28 -3.99 -4.90
N LEU A 230 29.94 -3.82 -4.84
CA LEU A 230 29.37 -2.50 -4.56
C LEU A 230 29.97 -1.99 -3.22
N ARG A 231 30.64 -0.85 -3.29
CA ARG A 231 31.23 -0.21 -2.12
C ARG A 231 30.12 0.11 -1.13
N GLN A 232 30.43 0.04 0.14
CA GLN A 232 29.51 0.36 1.25
C GLN A 232 28.88 1.76 1.11
N GLU A 233 29.56 2.66 0.38
CA GLU A 233 29.09 4.00 0.02
C GLU A 233 27.89 3.99 -0.94
N ASP A 234 27.81 3.00 -1.84
CA ASP A 234 26.68 2.83 -2.76
C ASP A 234 25.45 2.19 -2.06
N LEU A 235 25.68 1.49 -0.95
CA LEU A 235 24.64 0.92 -0.08
C LEU A 235 24.03 1.96 0.88
N THR A 236 24.77 3.03 1.20
CA THR A 236 24.27 4.17 1.98
C THR A 236 23.30 5.05 1.19
N ALA A 237 23.24 4.93 -0.12
CA ALA A 237 22.25 5.64 -0.97
C ALA A 237 20.79 5.33 -0.66
N GLY A 238 20.48 4.31 0.18
CA GLY A 238 19.12 4.00 0.65
C GLY A 238 18.73 4.69 1.96
N ARG A 239 19.63 5.45 2.62
CA ARG A 239 19.31 6.17 3.86
C ARG A 239 19.00 7.64 3.55
N VAL A 240 17.82 7.88 3.00
CA VAL A 240 17.36 9.24 2.71
C VAL A 240 17.02 9.94 4.04
N PRO A 241 17.66 11.07 4.38
CA PRO A 241 17.28 11.83 5.55
C PRO A 241 15.86 12.35 5.42
N THR A 242 15.06 12.21 6.47
CA THR A 242 13.66 12.63 6.45
C THR A 242 13.24 13.15 7.82
N VAL A 243 12.44 14.19 7.86
CA VAL A 243 11.80 14.67 9.07
C VAL A 243 10.42 14.03 9.27
N PRO A 244 9.91 13.91 10.51
CA PRO A 244 8.61 13.28 10.76
C PRO A 244 7.45 14.02 10.09
N THR A 245 7.52 15.34 9.99
CA THR A 245 6.44 16.17 9.43
C THR A 245 6.12 15.85 7.98
N ILE A 246 7.13 15.57 7.14
CA ILE A 246 6.88 15.18 5.76
C ILE A 246 6.30 13.75 5.67
N ALA A 247 6.70 12.85 6.56
CA ALA A 247 6.10 11.52 6.64
C ALA A 247 4.62 11.61 6.99
N SER A 248 4.25 12.46 7.96
CA SER A 248 2.85 12.70 8.34
C SER A 248 2.04 13.28 7.20
N LEU A 249 2.57 14.31 6.50
CA LEU A 249 1.88 14.95 5.38
C LEU A 249 1.65 13.98 4.21
N ILE A 250 2.70 13.29 3.78
CA ILE A 250 2.61 12.37 2.64
C ILE A 250 1.80 11.11 2.99
N GLY A 251 1.96 10.56 4.19
CA GLY A 251 1.13 9.45 4.68
C GLY A 251 -0.36 9.81 4.77
N ALA A 252 -0.69 11.03 5.19
CA ALA A 252 -2.06 11.53 5.17
C ALA A 252 -2.62 11.66 3.75
N LEU A 253 -1.83 12.20 2.80
CA LEU A 253 -2.23 12.31 1.40
C LEU A 253 -2.41 10.94 0.74
N GLN A 254 -1.52 9.97 1.02
CA GLN A 254 -1.69 8.58 0.54
C GLN A 254 -3.00 7.97 1.08
N THR A 255 -3.27 8.15 2.37
CA THR A 255 -4.51 7.67 2.99
C THR A 255 -5.73 8.36 2.37
N GLN A 256 -5.66 9.66 2.11
CA GLN A 256 -6.75 10.41 1.47
C GLN A 256 -7.08 9.87 0.06
N GLU A 257 -6.07 9.53 -0.75
CA GLU A 257 -6.30 8.93 -2.07
C GLU A 257 -6.89 7.50 -1.93
N ALA A 258 -6.45 6.72 -0.92
CA ALA A 258 -7.01 5.40 -0.64
C ALA A 258 -8.49 5.49 -0.23
N LEU A 259 -8.86 6.43 0.63
CA LEU A 259 -10.25 6.68 1.02
C LEU A 259 -11.12 7.03 -0.20
N LYS A 260 -10.62 7.84 -1.12
CA LYS A 260 -11.34 8.15 -2.37
C LYS A 260 -11.57 6.89 -3.22
N LEU A 261 -10.54 6.05 -3.38
CA LEU A 261 -10.66 4.79 -4.13
C LEU A 261 -11.70 3.87 -3.49
N ILE A 262 -11.64 3.65 -2.18
CA ILE A 262 -12.58 2.77 -1.45
C ILE A 262 -14.02 3.29 -1.57
N HIS A 263 -14.25 4.60 -1.52
CA HIS A 263 -15.58 5.19 -1.66
C HIS A 263 -16.05 5.37 -3.11
N GLY A 264 -15.21 5.04 -4.10
CA GLY A 264 -15.53 5.23 -5.52
C GLY A 264 -15.56 6.71 -5.95
N LEU A 265 -14.83 7.57 -5.21
CA LEU A 265 -14.68 8.98 -5.57
C LEU A 265 -13.63 9.16 -6.67
N PRO A 266 -13.70 10.25 -7.45
CA PRO A 266 -12.72 10.50 -8.52
C PRO A 266 -11.30 10.62 -7.98
N VAL A 267 -10.38 9.91 -8.63
CA VAL A 267 -8.93 9.99 -8.41
C VAL A 267 -8.20 10.30 -9.70
N ALA A 268 -7.05 10.94 -9.61
CA ALA A 268 -6.23 11.28 -10.76
C ALA A 268 -5.20 10.17 -11.02
N GLY A 269 -5.61 9.08 -11.68
CA GLY A 269 -4.73 7.97 -12.06
C GLY A 269 -3.63 8.41 -13.03
N GLY A 270 -2.40 7.95 -12.82
CA GLY A 270 -1.23 8.35 -13.61
C GLY A 270 -0.70 9.74 -13.29
N GLU A 271 -1.08 10.32 -12.15
CA GLU A 271 -0.57 11.63 -11.69
C GLU A 271 0.24 11.51 -10.41
N ALA A 272 1.10 12.51 -10.21
CA ALA A 272 1.82 12.72 -8.96
C ALA A 272 1.49 14.10 -8.39
N LEU A 273 1.24 14.15 -7.09
CA LEU A 273 1.24 15.36 -6.29
C LEU A 273 2.62 15.49 -5.64
N VAL A 274 3.36 16.51 -6.03
CA VAL A 274 4.68 16.84 -5.48
C VAL A 274 4.52 17.96 -4.47
N PHE A 275 5.10 17.76 -3.28
CA PHE A 275 5.17 18.78 -2.24
C PHE A 275 6.63 19.19 -1.99
N ASN A 276 6.90 20.47 -2.11
CA ASN A 276 8.18 21.09 -1.76
C ASN A 276 8.04 21.78 -0.41
N GLY A 277 8.56 21.15 0.64
CA GLY A 277 8.44 21.64 2.00
C GLY A 277 9.30 22.87 2.31
N THR A 278 10.34 23.14 1.53
CA THR A 278 11.19 24.31 1.73
C THR A 278 10.44 25.62 1.47
N VAL A 279 9.52 25.61 0.49
CA VAL A 279 8.71 26.78 0.10
C VAL A 279 7.23 26.56 0.36
N SER A 280 6.85 25.45 0.98
CA SER A 280 5.44 25.08 1.29
C SER A 280 4.52 25.12 0.06
N GLN A 281 5.01 24.65 -1.07
CA GLN A 281 4.23 24.62 -2.33
C GLN A 281 3.99 23.20 -2.79
N SER A 282 2.86 22.99 -3.45
CA SER A 282 2.54 21.73 -4.11
C SER A 282 2.14 21.96 -5.56
N TYR A 283 2.46 20.98 -6.41
CA TYR A 283 2.02 20.95 -7.80
C TYR A 283 1.71 19.54 -8.25
N ARG A 284 0.88 19.40 -9.30
CA ARG A 284 0.59 18.12 -9.92
C ARG A 284 1.39 17.96 -11.21
N THR A 285 1.81 16.73 -11.47
CA THR A 285 2.41 16.32 -12.75
C THR A 285 1.76 15.02 -13.20
N ARG A 286 1.67 14.82 -14.51
CA ARG A 286 1.07 13.62 -15.10
C ARG A 286 2.15 12.80 -15.79
N PHE A 287 2.12 11.48 -15.57
CA PHE A 287 2.93 10.53 -16.31
C PHE A 287 2.31 10.28 -17.68
N GLN A 288 3.15 10.24 -18.71
CA GLN A 288 2.71 9.79 -20.01
C GLN A 288 2.65 8.27 -20.04
N ARG A 289 1.48 7.71 -20.38
CA ARG A 289 1.34 6.26 -20.57
C ARG A 289 2.14 5.83 -21.79
N ARG A 290 3.00 4.84 -21.63
CA ARG A 290 3.78 4.25 -22.74
C ARG A 290 3.08 2.97 -23.20
N GLU A 291 2.89 2.84 -24.51
CA GLU A 291 2.25 1.66 -25.12
C GLU A 291 3.12 0.42 -25.00
N ASP A 292 4.44 0.57 -25.09
CA ASP A 292 5.45 -0.48 -25.00
C ASP A 292 5.85 -0.86 -23.57
N CYS A 293 5.11 -0.37 -22.57
CA CYS A 293 5.46 -0.58 -21.16
C CYS A 293 5.23 -2.04 -20.73
N LEU A 294 6.26 -2.68 -20.21
CA LEU A 294 6.24 -4.08 -19.79
C LEU A 294 5.32 -4.37 -18.59
N SER A 295 4.97 -3.33 -17.80
CA SER A 295 4.09 -3.49 -16.65
C SER A 295 2.60 -3.53 -17.00
N HIS A 296 2.21 -3.25 -18.25
CA HIS A 296 0.80 -3.17 -18.63
C HIS A 296 0.15 -4.53 -18.94
N GLU A 297 0.82 -5.61 -18.57
CA GLU A 297 0.24 -6.94 -18.66
C GLU A 297 -0.82 -7.12 -17.55
N THR A 298 -2.03 -7.49 -17.94
CA THR A 298 -3.13 -7.81 -17.03
C THR A 298 -3.54 -9.25 -17.24
N TYR A 299 -3.67 -10.01 -16.17
CA TYR A 299 -4.14 -11.40 -16.25
C TYR A 299 -5.66 -11.44 -16.33
N ALA A 300 -6.17 -12.44 -17.07
CA ALA A 300 -7.57 -12.85 -16.91
C ALA A 300 -7.82 -13.36 -15.50
N ALA A 301 -9.10 -13.61 -15.15
CA ALA A 301 -9.43 -14.11 -13.82
C ALA A 301 -8.56 -15.34 -13.46
N PRO A 302 -7.78 -15.28 -12.39
CA PRO A 302 -6.90 -16.39 -12.01
C PRO A 302 -7.73 -17.60 -11.57
N ILE A 303 -7.24 -18.78 -11.88
CA ILE A 303 -7.81 -20.03 -11.37
C ILE A 303 -7.11 -20.32 -10.04
N GLU A 304 -7.88 -20.42 -8.97
CA GLU A 304 -7.37 -20.85 -7.66
C GLU A 304 -7.18 -22.36 -7.65
N LEU A 305 -5.98 -22.77 -7.28
CA LEU A 305 -5.64 -24.18 -7.14
C LEU A 305 -5.59 -24.54 -5.64
N PRO A 306 -6.02 -25.77 -5.26
CA PRO A 306 -5.99 -26.22 -3.87
C PRO A 306 -4.57 -26.57 -3.41
N LEU A 307 -3.58 -25.78 -3.83
CA LEU A 307 -2.16 -25.99 -3.58
C LEU A 307 -1.55 -24.89 -2.72
N GLN A 308 -0.61 -25.27 -1.87
CA GLN A 308 0.14 -24.35 -1.01
C GLN A 308 1.62 -24.50 -1.26
N ALA A 309 2.33 -23.42 -1.59
CA ALA A 309 3.75 -23.44 -1.93
C ALA A 309 4.66 -24.06 -0.84
N GLY A 310 4.28 -23.96 0.42
CA GLY A 310 5.04 -24.58 1.54
C GLY A 310 4.77 -26.08 1.78
N ARG A 311 3.79 -26.66 1.08
CA ARG A 311 3.35 -28.05 1.29
C ARG A 311 3.42 -28.93 0.05
N HIS A 312 3.31 -28.33 -1.13
CA HIS A 312 3.22 -29.02 -2.42
C HIS A 312 4.48 -28.79 -3.25
N THR A 313 4.77 -29.74 -4.12
CA THR A 313 5.93 -29.72 -5.02
C THR A 313 5.55 -29.11 -6.38
N ALA A 314 6.55 -28.77 -7.20
CA ALA A 314 6.31 -28.37 -8.58
C ALA A 314 5.63 -29.50 -9.41
N ALA A 315 5.88 -30.78 -9.05
CA ALA A 315 5.20 -31.91 -9.69
C ALA A 315 3.70 -31.93 -9.39
N ASP A 316 3.30 -31.64 -8.16
CA ASP A 316 1.89 -31.51 -7.77
C ASP A 316 1.23 -30.36 -8.52
N LEU A 317 1.94 -29.21 -8.67
CA LEU A 317 1.46 -28.09 -9.47
C LEU A 317 1.22 -28.50 -10.92
N PHE A 318 2.18 -29.17 -11.57
CA PHE A 318 2.00 -29.62 -12.94
C PHE A 318 0.87 -30.64 -13.10
N ALA A 319 0.66 -31.53 -12.13
CA ALA A 319 -0.45 -32.49 -12.13
C ALA A 319 -1.80 -31.76 -12.06
N GLU A 320 -1.94 -30.81 -11.12
CA GLU A 320 -3.16 -30.04 -10.94
C GLU A 320 -3.46 -29.15 -12.16
N VAL A 321 -2.48 -28.43 -12.69
CA VAL A 321 -2.67 -27.60 -13.88
C VAL A 321 -3.09 -28.45 -15.10
N ARG A 322 -2.54 -29.67 -15.28
CA ARG A 322 -2.97 -30.57 -16.36
C ARG A 322 -4.45 -30.95 -16.26
N SER A 323 -4.99 -31.07 -15.06
CA SER A 323 -6.42 -31.37 -14.87
C SER A 323 -7.31 -30.24 -15.39
N HIS A 324 -6.83 -28.98 -15.39
CA HIS A 324 -7.57 -27.80 -15.85
C HIS A 324 -7.38 -27.50 -17.34
N VAL A 325 -6.16 -27.68 -17.87
CA VAL A 325 -5.83 -27.25 -19.25
C VAL A 325 -5.66 -28.43 -20.24
N GLY A 326 -5.76 -29.67 -19.76
CA GLY A 326 -5.61 -30.86 -20.61
C GLY A 326 -4.14 -31.24 -20.90
N HIS A 327 -3.91 -32.03 -21.95
CA HIS A 327 -2.61 -32.67 -22.25
C HIS A 327 -1.63 -31.82 -23.05
N GLY A 328 -1.68 -30.51 -22.92
CA GLY A 328 -0.71 -29.60 -23.56
C GLY A 328 0.69 -29.64 -22.91
N VAL A 329 1.66 -29.05 -23.60
CA VAL A 329 3.00 -28.79 -23.03
C VAL A 329 2.85 -27.72 -21.97
N LEU A 330 3.21 -28.04 -20.72
CA LEU A 330 3.24 -27.09 -19.62
C LEU A 330 4.66 -26.60 -19.39
N GLN A 331 4.81 -25.29 -19.33
CA GLN A 331 6.06 -24.62 -18.97
C GLN A 331 5.83 -23.78 -17.72
N LEU A 332 6.70 -23.93 -16.72
CA LEU A 332 6.75 -23.05 -15.57
C LEU A 332 7.76 -21.94 -15.86
N SER A 333 7.28 -20.71 -15.97
CA SER A 333 8.12 -19.52 -16.04
C SER A 333 8.23 -18.90 -14.66
N LEU A 334 9.43 -18.55 -14.25
CA LEU A 334 9.72 -17.89 -12.98
C LEU A 334 10.13 -16.45 -13.27
N ASP A 335 9.63 -15.52 -12.48
CA ASP A 335 9.98 -14.08 -12.58
C ASP A 335 11.43 -13.79 -12.14
N ARG A 336 12.13 -14.79 -11.59
CA ARG A 336 13.49 -14.67 -11.06
C ARG A 336 14.31 -15.91 -11.31
N ASP A 337 15.62 -15.70 -11.46
CA ASP A 337 16.58 -16.78 -11.56
C ASP A 337 16.60 -17.62 -10.29
N LEU A 338 16.47 -18.93 -10.45
CA LEU A 338 16.56 -19.91 -9.39
C LEU A 338 17.95 -20.54 -9.35
N VAL A 339 18.67 -20.35 -8.25
CA VAL A 339 19.93 -21.05 -8.00
C VAL A 339 19.63 -22.49 -7.62
N VAL A 340 19.85 -23.40 -8.54
CA VAL A 340 19.62 -24.84 -8.31
C VAL A 340 20.70 -25.42 -7.41
N SER A 341 21.97 -25.07 -7.66
CA SER A 341 23.10 -25.54 -6.88
C SER A 341 24.28 -24.58 -6.93
N LEU A 342 25.12 -24.63 -5.92
CA LEU A 342 26.43 -23.99 -5.86
C LEU A 342 27.51 -25.05 -6.02
N VAL A 343 28.52 -24.77 -6.84
CA VAL A 343 29.68 -25.64 -7.04
C VAL A 343 30.93 -24.92 -6.57
N CYS A 344 31.67 -25.52 -5.63
CA CYS A 344 32.92 -24.94 -5.17
C CYS A 344 33.99 -25.05 -6.27
N GLN A 345 34.56 -23.91 -6.68
CA GLN A 345 35.59 -23.86 -7.71
C GLN A 345 36.92 -24.52 -7.26
N ARG A 346 37.12 -24.65 -5.93
CA ARG A 346 38.34 -25.20 -5.38
C ARG A 346 38.32 -26.74 -5.19
N CYS A 347 37.20 -27.29 -4.71
CA CYS A 347 37.13 -28.71 -4.35
C CYS A 347 36.03 -29.47 -5.13
N GLY A 348 35.27 -28.82 -6.00
CA GLY A 348 34.23 -29.45 -6.82
C GLY A 348 32.97 -29.86 -6.07
N VAL A 349 32.90 -29.67 -4.75
CA VAL A 349 31.71 -30.01 -3.95
C VAL A 349 30.51 -29.21 -4.48
N GLN A 350 29.40 -29.92 -4.74
CA GLN A 350 28.14 -29.35 -5.16
C GLN A 350 27.15 -29.35 -4.00
N GLN A 351 26.60 -28.18 -3.68
CA GLN A 351 25.54 -28.00 -2.70
C GLN A 351 24.24 -27.59 -3.39
N ARG A 352 23.19 -28.37 -3.22
CA ARG A 352 21.84 -28.01 -3.73
C ARG A 352 21.25 -26.90 -2.88
N VAL A 353 20.75 -25.84 -3.54
CA VAL A 353 20.23 -24.63 -2.88
C VAL A 353 18.74 -24.47 -3.11
N LEU A 354 18.27 -24.51 -4.36
CA LEU A 354 16.88 -24.30 -4.81
C LEU A 354 16.25 -23.03 -4.22
N GLN A 355 16.91 -21.92 -4.37
CA GLN A 355 16.45 -20.62 -3.88
C GLN A 355 16.59 -19.54 -4.97
N PRO A 356 15.71 -18.51 -4.98
CA PRO A 356 15.91 -17.34 -5.80
C PRO A 356 17.27 -16.70 -5.54
N LEU A 357 17.96 -16.26 -6.61
CA LEU A 357 19.31 -15.68 -6.53
C LEU A 357 19.46 -14.60 -5.44
N PRO A 358 18.52 -13.66 -5.26
CA PRO A 358 18.63 -12.63 -4.22
C PRO A 358 18.61 -13.15 -2.79
N LEU A 359 18.13 -14.39 -2.56
CA LEU A 359 18.09 -15.03 -1.22
C LEU A 359 19.31 -15.89 -0.93
N VAL A 360 20.19 -16.08 -1.90
CA VAL A 360 21.44 -16.84 -1.72
C VAL A 360 22.48 -15.91 -1.11
N GLY A 361 22.51 -15.87 0.22
CA GLY A 361 23.50 -15.06 0.94
C GLY A 361 24.92 -15.60 0.82
N MET A 362 25.92 -14.68 0.84
CA MET A 362 27.36 -15.03 0.75
C MET A 362 27.82 -16.07 1.78
N ARG A 363 27.17 -16.14 2.95
CA ARG A 363 27.48 -17.15 3.98
C ARG A 363 27.19 -18.60 3.55
N ARG A 364 26.35 -18.81 2.54
CA ARG A 364 26.06 -20.13 1.95
C ARG A 364 26.99 -20.48 0.79
N ALA A 365 27.71 -19.50 0.26
CA ALA A 365 28.66 -19.69 -0.82
C ALA A 365 30.07 -20.11 -0.32
N VAL A 366 30.21 -20.52 0.93
CA VAL A 366 31.47 -20.97 1.53
C VAL A 366 31.47 -22.49 1.58
N CYS A 367 32.56 -23.05 1.08
CA CYS A 367 32.84 -24.51 1.11
C CYS A 367 33.29 -24.95 2.50
#